data_0d0b3d2236d1f496373b67fe8654018e
#
_entry.id   0d0b3d2236d1f496373b67fe8654018e
#
_cell.length_a   1.000
_cell.length_b   1.000
_cell.length_c   1.000
_cell.angle_alpha   90.00
_cell.angle_beta   90.00
_cell.angle_gamma   90.00
#
_symmetry.space_group_name_H-M   'P 1'
#
loop_
_entity.id
_entity.type
_entity.pdbx_description
1 polymer ?
#
loop_
_entity_poly.entity_id
_entity_poly.type
_entity_poly.pdbx_seq_one_letter_code
_entity_poly.pdbx_strand_id
1 'polypeptide(L)'
;MNNTEYYDRLGLSKDASQDEIKRAYRKLSKKYHPDINKEPGAEEKYKEILEAYETLSDAQKRAAYDQYGPDGANGFGGQGSFGGFDGGAGFGGFEDIFSSFFGGGATRNPNAPRQGDDLQYRVNLSFEEAVFGAEKEIHYNREVTCKTCSGSGAKPGTSPVTCGRCHGHGVINVDTQTPLGMMRRQVTCDVCHGTGQEIKDPCQTCHGTGREKQSHTVSVKIPAGVETGQQIRLAGQGEAGFNGGPYGDLFVVINVNPSDKFTRDGSTIYYTLNISFVQAALGDTVEVPTVHGNVEMVIPAGTQTGKTFRLKGKGAPRLRGGSQGDQ
;
A
#
# COMPACT_ATOMS: atom_id res chain seq x y z
N MET A 1 39.25 -11.84 24.53
CA MET A 1 39.50 -10.84 23.49
C MET A 1 38.69 -9.58 23.85
N ASN A 2 39.29 -8.39 23.86
CA ASN A 2 38.55 -7.17 24.18
C ASN A 2 37.83 -6.69 22.92
N ASN A 3 36.55 -7.01 22.84
CA ASN A 3 35.70 -6.57 21.74
C ASN A 3 35.25 -5.11 21.97
N THR A 4 36.13 -4.16 21.74
CA THR A 4 35.88 -2.72 21.98
C THR A 4 35.84 -1.90 20.70
N GLU A 5 36.18 -2.48 19.56
CA GLU A 5 36.32 -1.77 18.28
C GLU A 5 35.10 -0.93 17.90
N TYR A 6 33.86 -1.46 18.00
CA TYR A 6 32.67 -0.73 17.68
C TYR A 6 32.34 0.37 18.69
N TYR A 7 32.70 0.16 19.96
CA TYR A 7 32.62 1.22 20.97
C TYR A 7 33.60 2.34 20.69
N ASP A 8 34.84 1.98 20.32
CA ASP A 8 35.89 2.94 19.97
C ASP A 8 35.54 3.78 18.73
N ARG A 9 34.90 3.17 17.71
CA ARG A 9 34.38 3.87 16.52
C ARG A 9 33.32 4.91 16.88
N LEU A 10 32.51 4.67 17.91
CA LEU A 10 31.55 5.62 18.45
C LEU A 10 32.14 6.56 19.52
N GLY A 11 33.39 6.34 19.94
CA GLY A 11 34.07 7.11 21.00
C GLY A 11 33.46 6.86 22.37
N LEU A 12 33.04 5.63 22.66
CA LEU A 12 32.37 5.21 23.89
C LEU A 12 33.16 4.10 24.59
N SER A 13 32.88 3.91 25.90
CA SER A 13 33.34 2.75 26.64
C SER A 13 32.38 1.57 26.49
N LYS A 14 32.85 0.34 26.79
CA LYS A 14 32.03 -0.88 26.73
C LYS A 14 30.81 -0.83 27.65
N ASP A 15 30.86 -0.06 28.72
CA ASP A 15 29.74 0.09 29.67
C ASP A 15 28.71 1.15 29.29
N ALA A 16 28.86 1.75 28.09
CA ALA A 16 27.94 2.80 27.63
C ALA A 16 26.49 2.33 27.56
N SER A 17 25.58 3.17 28.02
CA SER A 17 24.14 2.94 27.95
C SER A 17 23.62 3.07 26.52
N GLN A 18 22.45 2.51 26.24
CA GLN A 18 21.78 2.62 24.94
C GLN A 18 21.53 4.08 24.51
N ASP A 19 21.25 4.95 25.47
CA ASP A 19 21.05 6.37 25.21
C ASP A 19 22.36 7.09 24.82
N GLU A 20 23.49 6.70 25.42
CA GLU A 20 24.81 7.22 25.05
C GLU A 20 25.22 6.76 23.66
N ILE A 21 25.02 5.51 23.31
CA ILE A 21 25.25 4.97 21.97
C ILE A 21 24.46 5.78 20.93
N LYS A 22 23.17 6.01 21.19
CA LYS A 22 22.28 6.77 20.30
C LYS A 22 22.68 8.24 20.17
N ARG A 23 23.16 8.87 21.26
CA ARG A 23 23.65 10.26 21.24
C ARG A 23 24.96 10.38 20.48
N ALA A 24 25.90 9.45 20.70
CA ALA A 24 27.18 9.41 20.00
C ALA A 24 26.98 9.24 18.48
N TYR A 25 26.14 8.29 18.09
CA TYR A 25 25.77 8.09 16.69
C TYR A 25 25.20 9.35 16.04
N ARG A 26 24.22 10.01 16.66
CA ARG A 26 23.64 11.24 16.11
C ARG A 26 24.66 12.35 15.93
N LYS A 27 25.61 12.48 16.85
CA LYS A 27 26.69 13.48 16.79
C LYS A 27 27.67 13.19 15.66
N LEU A 28 28.10 11.92 15.53
CA LEU A 28 29.07 11.51 14.53
C LEU A 28 28.46 11.43 13.13
N SER A 29 27.23 10.94 13.00
CA SER A 29 26.46 10.90 11.75
C SER A 29 26.31 12.31 11.16
N LYS A 30 25.97 13.31 11.98
CA LYS A 30 25.88 14.72 11.53
C LYS A 30 27.25 15.27 11.09
N LYS A 31 28.34 14.86 11.74
CA LYS A 31 29.70 15.34 11.44
C LYS A 31 30.26 14.74 10.14
N TYR A 32 29.96 13.46 9.86
CA TYR A 32 30.52 12.72 8.72
C TYR A 32 29.49 12.43 7.63
N HIS A 33 28.33 13.11 7.68
CA HIS A 33 27.28 12.93 6.66
C HIS A 33 27.79 13.31 5.27
N PRO A 34 27.61 12.48 4.24
CA PRO A 34 28.13 12.70 2.89
C PRO A 34 27.65 14.00 2.25
N ASP A 35 26.45 14.49 2.61
CA ASP A 35 25.94 15.78 2.11
C ASP A 35 26.58 16.99 2.78
N ILE A 36 27.12 16.83 3.99
CA ILE A 36 27.69 17.94 4.79
C ILE A 36 29.21 17.94 4.74
N ASN A 37 29.83 16.76 4.80
CA ASN A 37 31.28 16.61 4.82
C ASN A 37 31.77 15.92 3.55
N LYS A 38 32.47 16.68 2.68
CA LYS A 38 33.05 16.21 1.41
C LYS A 38 34.56 15.89 1.52
N GLU A 39 35.09 15.78 2.73
CA GLU A 39 36.50 15.43 2.91
C GLU A 39 36.77 13.99 2.46
N PRO A 40 37.97 13.71 1.88
CA PRO A 40 38.36 12.34 1.54
C PRO A 40 38.36 11.45 2.78
N GLY A 41 37.64 10.31 2.72
CA GLY A 41 37.52 9.36 3.85
C GLY A 41 36.32 9.64 4.80
N ALA A 42 35.55 10.70 4.61
CA ALA A 42 34.35 10.97 5.42
C ALA A 42 33.27 9.90 5.23
N GLU A 43 33.09 9.44 4.00
CA GLU A 43 32.13 8.39 3.64
C GLU A 43 32.49 7.03 4.27
N GLU A 44 33.76 6.68 4.27
CA GLU A 44 34.25 5.44 4.91
C GLU A 44 34.00 5.47 6.41
N LYS A 45 34.37 6.58 7.07
CA LYS A 45 34.06 6.78 8.50
C LYS A 45 32.59 6.77 8.82
N TYR A 46 31.76 7.30 7.92
CA TYR A 46 30.30 7.25 8.09
C TYR A 46 29.77 5.81 8.05
N LYS A 47 30.27 4.99 7.11
CA LYS A 47 29.93 3.56 7.02
C LYS A 47 30.36 2.78 8.26
N GLU A 48 31.56 3.03 8.77
CA GLU A 48 32.07 2.41 10.00
C GLU A 48 31.24 2.79 11.25
N ILE A 49 30.80 4.05 11.34
CA ILE A 49 29.97 4.55 12.43
C ILE A 49 28.56 3.93 12.34
N LEU A 50 28.03 3.77 11.14
CA LEU A 50 26.73 3.15 10.90
C LEU A 50 26.74 1.68 11.31
N GLU A 51 27.74 0.91 10.86
CA GLU A 51 27.93 -0.50 11.21
C GLU A 51 28.03 -0.71 12.74
N ALA A 52 28.84 0.12 13.41
CA ALA A 52 28.98 0.08 14.86
C ALA A 52 27.64 0.37 15.57
N TYR A 53 26.89 1.35 15.11
CA TYR A 53 25.58 1.70 15.68
C TYR A 53 24.55 0.59 15.45
N GLU A 54 24.46 0.00 14.27
CA GLU A 54 23.55 -1.10 13.96
C GLU A 54 23.76 -2.32 14.84
N THR A 55 25.00 -2.59 15.20
CA THR A 55 25.34 -3.71 16.09
C THR A 55 25.06 -3.37 17.56
N LEU A 56 25.43 -2.18 18.02
CA LEU A 56 25.36 -1.80 19.42
C LEU A 56 24.00 -1.25 19.86
N SER A 57 23.15 -0.83 18.92
CA SER A 57 21.81 -0.32 19.23
C SER A 57 20.80 -1.39 19.60
N ASP A 58 21.02 -2.62 19.19
CA ASP A 58 20.20 -3.77 19.53
C ASP A 58 20.82 -4.57 20.68
N ALA A 59 20.03 -4.83 21.73
CA ALA A 59 20.52 -5.52 22.93
C ALA A 59 21.02 -6.94 22.65
N GLN A 60 20.43 -7.64 21.68
CA GLN A 60 20.81 -9.02 21.36
C GLN A 60 22.10 -9.03 20.50
N LYS A 61 22.20 -8.14 19.52
CA LYS A 61 23.41 -7.99 18.70
C LYS A 61 24.59 -7.51 19.53
N ARG A 62 24.35 -6.57 20.45
CA ARG A 62 25.36 -6.08 21.39
C ARG A 62 25.87 -7.22 22.26
N ALA A 63 25.00 -8.03 22.84
CA ALA A 63 25.38 -9.18 23.66
C ALA A 63 26.18 -10.23 22.87
N ALA A 64 25.80 -10.49 21.61
CA ALA A 64 26.53 -11.38 20.72
C ALA A 64 27.91 -10.79 20.35
N TYR A 65 28.00 -9.50 20.05
CA TYR A 65 29.25 -8.81 19.79
C TYR A 65 30.17 -8.80 21.02
N ASP A 66 29.60 -8.57 22.20
CA ASP A 66 30.37 -8.55 23.46
C ASP A 66 30.97 -9.92 23.81
N GLN A 67 30.29 -11.02 23.41
CA GLN A 67 30.73 -12.41 23.65
C GLN A 67 31.67 -12.93 22.55
N TYR A 68 31.34 -12.69 21.27
CA TYR A 68 31.99 -13.37 20.14
C TYR A 68 32.83 -12.43 19.25
N GLY A 69 32.74 -11.12 19.45
CA GLY A 69 33.47 -10.12 18.65
C GLY A 69 32.78 -9.82 17.29
N PRO A 70 33.50 -9.08 16.41
CA PRO A 70 33.01 -8.72 15.09
C PRO A 70 32.66 -9.94 14.23
N ASP A 71 33.43 -11.01 14.35
CA ASP A 71 33.20 -12.26 13.62
C ASP A 71 31.95 -13.00 14.11
N GLY A 72 31.58 -12.83 15.39
CA GLY A 72 30.36 -13.40 15.96
C GLY A 72 29.10 -12.66 15.55
N ALA A 73 29.16 -11.37 15.36
CA ALA A 73 28.07 -10.57 14.82
C ALA A 73 27.84 -10.86 13.33
N ASN A 74 28.89 -11.19 12.57
CA ASN A 74 28.86 -11.60 11.17
C ASN A 74 28.71 -13.13 10.97
N GLY A 75 29.15 -13.94 11.93
CA GLY A 75 29.20 -15.42 11.83
C GLY A 75 27.87 -16.11 12.06
N PHE A 76 26.84 -15.42 12.53
CA PHE A 76 25.48 -15.96 12.64
C PHE A 76 24.73 -15.92 11.30
N GLY A 77 25.34 -15.41 10.23
CA GLY A 77 24.87 -15.45 8.85
C GLY A 77 25.85 -16.22 7.98
N GLY A 78 25.66 -17.55 7.84
CA GLY A 78 26.49 -18.42 7.02
C GLY A 78 26.72 -17.88 5.62
N GLN A 79 28.00 -17.82 5.25
CA GLN A 79 28.61 -17.94 3.92
C GLN A 79 27.68 -17.69 2.71
N GLY A 80 27.55 -16.43 2.31
CA GLY A 80 26.87 -16.04 1.05
C GLY A 80 27.30 -14.63 0.68
N SER A 81 28.33 -14.54 -0.16
CA SER A 81 28.82 -13.37 -0.89
C SER A 81 27.81 -12.23 -1.06
N PHE A 82 27.96 -11.17 -0.29
CA PHE A 82 27.28 -9.89 -0.53
C PHE A 82 28.20 -8.95 -1.32
N GLY A 83 28.47 -9.35 -2.57
CA GLY A 83 29.07 -8.47 -3.57
C GLY A 83 27.97 -7.94 -4.48
N GLY A 84 27.66 -6.65 -4.37
CA GLY A 84 26.88 -5.93 -5.38
C GLY A 84 25.50 -5.44 -4.94
N PHE A 85 25.46 -4.41 -4.13
CA PHE A 85 24.31 -3.52 -4.06
C PHE A 85 24.75 -2.09 -4.33
N ASP A 86 24.83 -1.79 -5.63
CA ASP A 86 24.96 -0.45 -6.14
C ASP A 86 23.53 0.13 -6.33
N GLY A 87 23.27 1.25 -5.69
CA GLY A 87 22.24 2.21 -6.11
C GLY A 87 20.82 2.05 -5.57
N GLY A 88 20.50 2.74 -4.50
CA GLY A 88 19.25 3.51 -4.43
C GLY A 88 17.95 2.77 -4.12
N ALA A 89 17.73 2.39 -2.86
CA ALA A 89 16.38 2.16 -2.38
C ALA A 89 16.28 2.52 -0.89
N GLY A 90 15.25 3.28 -0.57
CA GLY A 90 15.02 3.92 0.71
C GLY A 90 14.93 2.98 1.91
N PHE A 91 15.21 3.55 3.03
CA PHE A 91 15.42 3.09 4.40
C PHE A 91 14.29 2.22 5.05
N GLY A 92 13.29 1.76 4.30
CA GLY A 92 12.15 0.99 4.84
C GLY A 92 12.16 -0.52 4.60
N GLY A 93 13.09 -1.05 3.78
CA GLY A 93 13.03 -2.47 3.35
C GLY A 93 13.90 -3.44 4.17
N PHE A 94 14.74 -2.96 5.08
CA PHE A 94 15.68 -3.81 5.79
C PHE A 94 15.06 -4.60 6.96
N GLU A 95 14.04 -4.03 7.59
CA GLU A 95 13.32 -4.67 8.69
C GLU A 95 12.48 -5.88 8.20
N ASP A 96 11.91 -5.79 7.01
CA ASP A 96 11.16 -6.89 6.36
C ASP A 96 12.10 -8.01 5.87
N ILE A 97 13.29 -7.69 5.37
CA ILE A 97 14.28 -8.69 4.94
C ILE A 97 14.91 -9.38 6.15
N PHE A 98 15.16 -8.62 7.23
CA PHE A 98 15.72 -9.15 8.46
C PHE A 98 14.73 -10.05 9.21
N SER A 99 13.46 -9.66 9.31
CA SER A 99 12.41 -10.48 9.92
C SER A 99 12.13 -11.75 9.09
N SER A 100 12.34 -11.71 7.77
CA SER A 100 12.22 -12.88 6.89
C SER A 100 13.40 -13.85 7.03
N PHE A 101 14.58 -13.37 7.38
CA PHE A 101 15.80 -14.17 7.44
C PHE A 101 16.15 -14.63 8.87
N PHE A 102 15.85 -13.83 9.90
CA PHE A 102 16.15 -14.12 11.31
C PHE A 102 14.96 -14.54 12.16
N GLY A 103 13.76 -14.16 11.75
CA GLY A 103 12.54 -14.73 12.33
C GLY A 103 12.43 -16.16 11.83
N GLY A 104 13.17 -17.08 12.44
CA GLY A 104 13.19 -18.50 12.10
C GLY A 104 11.80 -18.95 11.70
N GLY A 105 11.64 -19.40 10.45
CA GLY A 105 10.41 -19.70 9.73
C GLY A 105 9.19 -19.79 10.63
N ALA A 106 8.55 -18.66 10.90
CA ALA A 106 7.26 -18.67 11.52
C ALA A 106 6.41 -19.52 10.58
N THR A 107 6.26 -20.78 10.92
CA THR A 107 5.31 -21.67 10.29
C THR A 107 3.99 -20.92 10.33
N ARG A 108 3.67 -20.22 9.23
CA ARG A 108 2.41 -19.51 9.10
C ARG A 108 1.36 -20.52 9.44
N ASN A 109 0.70 -20.33 10.56
CA ASN A 109 -0.40 -21.18 10.95
C ASN A 109 -1.43 -21.12 9.81
N PRO A 110 -1.63 -22.18 9.02
CA PRO A 110 -2.53 -22.17 7.88
C PRO A 110 -3.97 -21.85 8.27
N ASN A 111 -4.30 -22.03 9.56
CA ASN A 111 -5.60 -21.74 10.14
C ASN A 111 -5.68 -20.33 10.78
N ALA A 112 -4.64 -19.51 10.68
CA ALA A 112 -4.74 -18.14 11.17
C ALA A 112 -5.81 -17.36 10.39
N PRO A 113 -6.61 -16.52 11.08
CA PRO A 113 -7.53 -15.62 10.42
C PRO A 113 -6.79 -14.75 9.39
N ARG A 114 -7.29 -14.72 8.15
CA ARG A 114 -6.73 -13.91 7.07
C ARG A 114 -7.80 -13.00 6.53
N GLN A 115 -7.43 -11.75 6.27
CA GLN A 115 -8.29 -10.79 5.60
C GLN A 115 -8.65 -11.30 4.20
N GLY A 116 -9.90 -11.04 3.78
CA GLY A 116 -10.37 -11.29 2.44
C GLY A 116 -9.69 -10.39 1.41
N ASP A 117 -9.82 -10.77 0.14
CA ASP A 117 -9.24 -10.00 -0.94
C ASP A 117 -10.00 -8.68 -1.15
N ASP A 118 -9.25 -7.66 -1.55
CA ASP A 118 -9.83 -6.37 -1.90
C ASP A 118 -10.46 -6.45 -3.29
N LEU A 119 -11.58 -5.74 -3.46
CA LEU A 119 -12.28 -5.64 -4.72
C LEU A 119 -12.08 -4.26 -5.34
N GLN A 120 -12.06 -4.22 -6.65
CA GLN A 120 -12.03 -2.97 -7.41
C GLN A 120 -13.26 -2.87 -8.31
N TYR A 121 -13.96 -1.74 -8.23
CA TYR A 121 -15.14 -1.45 -9.06
C TYR A 121 -14.95 -0.10 -9.76
N ARG A 122 -15.28 -0.02 -11.05
CA ARG A 122 -15.18 1.22 -11.83
C ARG A 122 -16.56 1.85 -11.96
N VAL A 123 -16.65 3.13 -11.61
CA VAL A 123 -17.86 3.95 -11.76
C VAL A 123 -17.64 5.01 -12.80
N ASN A 124 -18.51 5.08 -13.79
CA ASN A 124 -18.53 6.15 -14.78
C ASN A 124 -19.43 7.29 -14.27
N LEU A 125 -18.89 8.49 -14.26
CA LEU A 125 -19.59 9.71 -13.90
C LEU A 125 -19.74 10.61 -15.14
N SER A 126 -20.83 11.37 -15.20
CA SER A 126 -20.90 12.50 -16.10
C SER A 126 -19.98 13.62 -15.64
N PHE A 127 -19.70 14.57 -16.52
CA PHE A 127 -18.86 15.73 -16.18
C PHE A 127 -19.46 16.53 -15.01
N GLU A 128 -20.78 16.76 -15.05
CA GLU A 128 -21.51 17.49 -14.02
C GLU A 128 -21.47 16.74 -12.67
N GLU A 129 -21.71 15.42 -12.68
CA GLU A 129 -21.61 14.60 -11.47
C GLU A 129 -20.21 14.66 -10.83
N ALA A 130 -19.17 14.72 -11.64
CA ALA A 130 -17.80 14.85 -11.15
C ALA A 130 -17.52 16.25 -10.56
N VAL A 131 -18.14 17.29 -11.11
CA VAL A 131 -17.98 18.67 -10.61
C VAL A 131 -18.78 18.87 -9.31
N PHE A 132 -20.05 18.46 -9.27
CA PHE A 132 -20.95 18.73 -8.14
C PHE A 132 -20.95 17.65 -7.06
N GLY A 133 -20.37 16.48 -7.37
CA GLY A 133 -20.51 15.29 -6.56
C GLY A 133 -21.85 14.58 -6.82
N ALA A 134 -21.89 13.32 -6.46
CA ALA A 134 -23.08 12.47 -6.63
C ALA A 134 -23.13 11.39 -5.57
N GLU A 135 -24.29 10.82 -5.37
CA GLU A 135 -24.48 9.58 -4.64
C GLU A 135 -24.90 8.49 -5.64
N LYS A 136 -24.13 7.42 -5.69
CA LYS A 136 -24.34 6.30 -6.64
C LYS A 136 -24.51 5.00 -5.88
N GLU A 137 -25.52 4.23 -6.27
CA GLU A 137 -25.63 2.84 -5.85
C GLU A 137 -24.84 1.94 -6.77
N ILE A 138 -23.99 1.10 -6.18
CA ILE A 138 -23.15 0.14 -6.89
C ILE A 138 -23.67 -1.27 -6.60
N HIS A 139 -23.91 -2.03 -7.65
CA HIS A 139 -24.27 -3.44 -7.56
C HIS A 139 -23.07 -4.28 -8.00
N TYR A 140 -22.59 -5.15 -7.13
CA TYR A 140 -21.46 -6.02 -7.41
C TYR A 140 -21.62 -7.36 -6.70
N ASN A 141 -20.91 -8.37 -7.18
CA ASN A 141 -20.88 -9.68 -6.55
C ASN A 141 -19.64 -9.78 -5.67
N ARG A 142 -19.82 -10.32 -4.46
CA ARG A 142 -18.71 -10.63 -3.57
C ARG A 142 -18.91 -11.98 -2.88
N GLU A 143 -17.85 -12.59 -2.45
CA GLU A 143 -17.91 -13.73 -1.55
C GLU A 143 -18.21 -13.23 -0.14
N VAL A 144 -19.23 -13.81 0.47
CA VAL A 144 -19.60 -13.55 1.87
C VAL A 144 -19.47 -14.84 2.65
N THR A 145 -19.32 -14.72 3.97
CA THR A 145 -19.33 -15.88 4.85
C THR A 145 -20.62 -16.68 4.67
N CYS A 146 -20.49 -17.96 4.37
CA CYS A 146 -21.64 -18.83 4.14
C CYS A 146 -22.55 -18.86 5.37
N LYS A 147 -23.81 -18.49 5.18
CA LYS A 147 -24.81 -18.43 6.26
C LYS A 147 -25.15 -19.80 6.82
N THR A 148 -25.09 -20.85 6.00
CA THR A 148 -25.45 -22.21 6.36
C THR A 148 -24.46 -22.84 7.33
N CYS A 149 -23.15 -22.63 7.12
CA CYS A 149 -22.11 -23.22 7.96
C CYS A 149 -21.33 -22.19 8.80
N SER A 150 -21.70 -20.90 8.74
CA SER A 150 -21.02 -19.80 9.44
C SER A 150 -19.51 -19.75 9.18
N GLY A 151 -19.11 -20.10 7.96
CA GLY A 151 -17.71 -20.04 7.53
C GLY A 151 -16.88 -21.31 7.80
N SER A 152 -17.41 -22.31 8.47
CA SER A 152 -16.68 -23.57 8.80
C SER A 152 -16.42 -24.47 7.58
N GLY A 153 -17.20 -24.32 6.51
CA GLY A 153 -17.19 -25.22 5.36
C GLY A 153 -17.80 -26.59 5.62
N ALA A 154 -18.04 -26.95 6.86
CA ALA A 154 -18.62 -28.24 7.22
C ALA A 154 -20.18 -28.18 7.25
N LYS A 155 -20.81 -29.32 7.05
CA LYS A 155 -22.27 -29.46 7.16
C LYS A 155 -22.72 -29.06 8.57
N PRO A 156 -23.86 -28.34 8.72
CA PRO A 156 -24.41 -28.02 10.03
C PRO A 156 -24.55 -29.27 10.92
N GLY A 157 -24.04 -29.16 12.16
CA GLY A 157 -23.97 -30.28 13.11
C GLY A 157 -22.69 -31.12 13.03
N THR A 158 -21.80 -30.84 12.08
CA THR A 158 -20.46 -31.42 11.99
C THR A 158 -19.41 -30.32 12.10
N SER A 159 -18.17 -30.68 12.42
CA SER A 159 -17.05 -29.77 12.52
C SER A 159 -15.85 -30.29 11.71
N PRO A 160 -14.98 -29.42 11.20
CA PRO A 160 -13.72 -29.83 10.61
C PRO A 160 -12.88 -30.58 11.64
N VAL A 161 -12.21 -31.65 11.23
CA VAL A 161 -11.32 -32.45 12.08
C VAL A 161 -9.87 -32.16 11.72
N THR A 162 -8.96 -32.32 12.69
CA THR A 162 -7.53 -32.17 12.42
C THR A 162 -7.09 -33.16 11.34
N CYS A 163 -6.41 -32.70 10.31
CA CYS A 163 -5.93 -33.56 9.23
C CYS A 163 -4.97 -34.63 9.78
N GLY A 164 -5.30 -35.89 9.55
CA GLY A 164 -4.52 -37.03 10.06
C GLY A 164 -3.13 -37.15 9.41
N ARG A 165 -2.92 -36.57 8.21
CA ARG A 165 -1.66 -36.65 7.48
C ARG A 165 -0.62 -35.61 7.91
N CYS A 166 -1.03 -34.38 8.11
CA CYS A 166 -0.14 -33.29 8.53
C CYS A 166 -0.29 -32.90 9.99
N HIS A 167 -1.17 -33.55 10.74
CA HIS A 167 -1.45 -33.31 12.16
C HIS A 167 -1.75 -31.81 12.47
N GLY A 168 -2.45 -31.14 11.56
CA GLY A 168 -2.83 -29.73 11.71
C GLY A 168 -1.84 -28.73 11.12
N HIS A 169 -0.67 -29.16 10.68
CA HIS A 169 0.37 -28.23 10.18
C HIS A 169 0.11 -27.70 8.75
N GLY A 170 -0.77 -28.32 7.98
CA GLY A 170 -1.06 -27.91 6.60
C GLY A 170 0.04 -28.25 5.60
N VAL A 171 1.24 -28.54 6.08
CA VAL A 171 2.41 -28.90 5.25
C VAL A 171 3.01 -30.21 5.73
N ILE A 172 3.66 -30.92 4.82
CA ILE A 172 4.41 -32.15 5.09
C ILE A 172 5.85 -31.97 4.64
N ASN A 173 6.79 -32.57 5.37
CA ASN A 173 8.19 -32.61 4.99
C ASN A 173 8.42 -33.82 4.09
N VAL A 174 8.93 -33.57 2.90
CA VAL A 174 9.32 -34.61 1.94
C VAL A 174 10.82 -34.55 1.75
N ASP A 175 11.49 -35.67 2.00
CA ASP A 175 12.92 -35.82 1.75
C ASP A 175 13.12 -36.18 0.27
N THR A 176 13.74 -35.30 -0.50
CA THR A 176 14.02 -35.48 -1.92
C THR A 176 15.52 -35.73 -2.09
N GLN A 177 15.86 -36.85 -2.71
CA GLN A 177 17.25 -37.16 -3.05
C GLN A 177 17.68 -36.35 -4.26
N THR A 178 18.68 -35.49 -4.07
CA THR A 178 19.28 -34.69 -5.14
C THR A 178 20.71 -35.15 -5.39
N PRO A 179 21.33 -34.86 -6.55
CA PRO A 179 22.72 -35.20 -6.83
C PRO A 179 23.74 -34.68 -5.81
N LEU A 180 23.34 -33.67 -5.01
CA LEU A 180 24.14 -33.02 -3.96
C LEU A 180 23.82 -33.51 -2.53
N GLY A 181 22.92 -34.51 -2.40
CA GLY A 181 22.51 -35.07 -1.10
C GLY A 181 21.01 -35.06 -0.87
N MET A 182 20.59 -35.46 0.32
CA MET A 182 19.18 -35.45 0.72
C MET A 182 18.78 -34.02 1.11
N MET A 183 17.78 -33.46 0.43
CA MET A 183 17.19 -32.17 0.73
C MET A 183 15.79 -32.36 1.29
N ARG A 184 15.54 -31.82 2.49
CA ARG A 184 14.21 -31.79 3.09
C ARG A 184 13.44 -30.57 2.56
N ARG A 185 12.30 -30.81 1.91
CA ARG A 185 11.42 -29.79 1.35
C ARG A 185 10.06 -29.85 2.05
N GLN A 186 9.54 -28.70 2.41
CA GLN A 186 8.15 -28.57 2.83
C GLN A 186 7.25 -28.46 1.60
N VAL A 187 6.23 -29.31 1.54
CA VAL A 187 5.19 -29.27 0.51
C VAL A 187 3.82 -29.17 1.15
N THR A 188 2.89 -28.53 0.47
CA THR A 188 1.49 -28.46 0.91
C THR A 188 0.91 -29.85 1.08
N CYS A 189 0.22 -30.12 2.17
CA CYS A 189 -0.44 -31.38 2.39
C CYS A 189 -1.53 -31.59 1.34
N ASP A 190 -1.49 -32.71 0.65
CA ASP A 190 -2.41 -33.09 -0.44
C ASP A 190 -3.81 -33.49 0.07
N VAL A 191 -3.95 -33.85 1.33
CA VAL A 191 -5.24 -34.20 1.96
C VAL A 191 -6.05 -32.95 2.34
N CYS A 192 -5.40 -32.02 3.04
CA CYS A 192 -6.07 -30.81 3.53
C CYS A 192 -5.78 -29.58 2.68
N HIS A 193 -4.98 -29.69 1.63
CA HIS A 193 -4.59 -28.57 0.73
C HIS A 193 -4.10 -27.32 1.46
N GLY A 194 -3.38 -27.55 2.55
CA GLY A 194 -2.77 -26.46 3.34
C GLY A 194 -3.60 -25.97 4.51
N THR A 195 -4.86 -26.37 4.65
CA THR A 195 -5.73 -25.91 5.75
C THR A 195 -5.40 -26.51 7.11
N GLY A 196 -4.70 -27.65 7.15
CA GLY A 196 -4.46 -28.41 8.39
C GLY A 196 -5.70 -29.12 8.94
N GLN A 197 -6.87 -28.90 8.34
CA GLN A 197 -8.15 -29.49 8.73
C GLN A 197 -8.77 -30.26 7.57
N GLU A 198 -9.48 -31.31 7.87
CA GLU A 198 -10.22 -32.13 6.92
C GLU A 198 -11.72 -31.99 7.17
N ILE A 199 -12.47 -31.66 6.13
CA ILE A 199 -13.92 -31.58 6.16
C ILE A 199 -14.46 -32.87 5.55
N LYS A 200 -14.94 -33.80 6.41
CA LYS A 200 -15.53 -35.06 5.96
C LYS A 200 -16.88 -34.87 5.29
N ASP A 201 -17.71 -34.01 5.87
CA ASP A 201 -19.04 -33.72 5.39
C ASP A 201 -19.07 -32.23 4.95
N PRO A 202 -18.89 -31.92 3.67
CA PRO A 202 -18.88 -30.54 3.20
C PRO A 202 -20.29 -29.92 3.27
N CYS A 203 -20.36 -28.63 3.55
CA CYS A 203 -21.58 -27.86 3.52
C CYS A 203 -22.16 -27.85 2.10
N GLN A 204 -23.45 -28.14 1.97
CA GLN A 204 -24.11 -28.23 0.66
C GLN A 204 -24.19 -26.88 -0.08
N THR A 205 -24.18 -25.75 0.66
CA THR A 205 -24.30 -24.41 0.08
C THR A 205 -22.96 -23.92 -0.47
N CYS A 206 -21.88 -24.07 0.30
CA CYS A 206 -20.56 -23.55 -0.08
C CYS A 206 -19.59 -24.64 -0.54
N HIS A 207 -19.97 -25.90 -0.55
CA HIS A 207 -19.16 -27.04 -0.99
C HIS A 207 -17.79 -27.13 -0.31
N GLY A 208 -17.75 -26.78 0.97
CA GLY A 208 -16.51 -26.86 1.76
C GLY A 208 -15.69 -25.55 1.84
N THR A 209 -16.00 -24.53 1.03
CA THR A 209 -15.22 -23.27 1.00
C THR A 209 -15.46 -22.35 2.19
N GLY A 210 -16.59 -22.52 2.90
CA GLY A 210 -17.01 -21.61 3.99
C GLY A 210 -17.52 -20.26 3.48
N ARG A 211 -17.54 -20.02 2.16
CA ARG A 211 -17.93 -18.74 1.54
C ARG A 211 -18.92 -18.98 0.40
N GLU A 212 -19.80 -18.03 0.15
CA GLU A 212 -20.80 -18.07 -0.92
C GLU A 212 -20.82 -16.75 -1.69
N LYS A 213 -21.04 -16.81 -2.99
CA LYS A 213 -21.19 -15.61 -3.83
C LYS A 213 -22.55 -15.00 -3.62
N GLN A 214 -22.58 -13.71 -3.28
CA GLN A 214 -23.79 -12.94 -3.10
C GLN A 214 -23.70 -11.61 -3.83
N SER A 215 -24.80 -11.20 -4.47
CA SER A 215 -24.95 -9.83 -4.97
C SER A 215 -25.09 -8.87 -3.80
N HIS A 216 -24.36 -7.78 -3.82
CA HIS A 216 -24.37 -6.77 -2.78
C HIS A 216 -24.56 -5.38 -3.41
N THR A 217 -25.30 -4.54 -2.71
CA THR A 217 -25.55 -3.15 -3.12
C THR A 217 -25.00 -2.23 -2.05
N VAL A 218 -24.22 -1.23 -2.47
CA VAL A 218 -23.69 -0.22 -1.56
C VAL A 218 -23.86 1.16 -2.15
N SER A 219 -24.33 2.13 -1.33
CA SER A 219 -24.36 3.53 -1.71
C SER A 219 -22.99 4.16 -1.48
N VAL A 220 -22.48 4.86 -2.50
CA VAL A 220 -21.18 5.53 -2.50
C VAL A 220 -21.38 7.01 -2.69
N LYS A 221 -21.00 7.77 -1.68
CA LYS A 221 -20.99 9.24 -1.75
C LYS A 221 -19.72 9.71 -2.41
N ILE A 222 -19.85 10.29 -3.58
CA ILE A 222 -18.75 10.81 -4.39
C ILE A 222 -18.63 12.31 -4.10
N PRO A 223 -17.49 12.79 -3.57
CA PRO A 223 -17.32 14.20 -3.28
C PRO A 223 -17.25 15.04 -4.56
N ALA A 224 -17.61 16.31 -4.46
CA ALA A 224 -17.50 17.26 -5.54
C ALA A 224 -16.03 17.51 -5.93
N GLY A 225 -15.78 17.70 -7.21
CA GLY A 225 -14.44 17.99 -7.73
C GLY A 225 -13.56 16.77 -7.97
N VAL A 226 -14.12 15.57 -8.00
CA VAL A 226 -13.36 14.33 -8.30
C VAL A 226 -12.81 14.32 -9.72
N GLU A 227 -11.71 13.61 -9.91
CA GLU A 227 -11.02 13.43 -11.19
C GLU A 227 -10.95 11.96 -11.59
N THR A 228 -10.77 11.72 -12.89
CA THR A 228 -10.55 10.36 -13.38
C THR A 228 -9.32 9.73 -12.74
N GLY A 229 -9.43 8.45 -12.36
CA GLY A 229 -8.38 7.68 -11.72
C GLY A 229 -8.35 7.78 -10.19
N GLN A 230 -9.14 8.67 -9.60
CA GLN A 230 -9.26 8.73 -8.15
C GLN A 230 -10.01 7.51 -7.60
N GLN A 231 -9.66 7.12 -6.38
CA GLN A 231 -10.20 5.94 -5.72
C GLN A 231 -10.85 6.30 -4.39
N ILE A 232 -12.03 5.75 -4.16
CA ILE A 232 -12.74 5.82 -2.88
C ILE A 232 -12.68 4.44 -2.24
N ARG A 233 -12.09 4.35 -1.04
CA ARG A 233 -12.02 3.11 -0.27
C ARG A 233 -13.26 2.96 0.61
N LEU A 234 -13.93 1.85 0.48
CA LEU A 234 -15.03 1.44 1.33
C LEU A 234 -14.58 0.25 2.18
N ALA A 235 -14.31 0.50 3.45
CA ALA A 235 -13.77 -0.50 4.36
C ALA A 235 -14.75 -1.67 4.58
N GLY A 236 -14.24 -2.90 4.57
CA GLY A 236 -15.01 -4.11 4.82
C GLY A 236 -16.06 -4.46 3.75
N GLN A 237 -15.97 -3.87 2.57
CA GLN A 237 -16.88 -4.13 1.44
C GLN A 237 -16.28 -5.04 0.36
N GLY A 238 -15.08 -5.60 0.60
CA GLY A 238 -14.43 -6.59 -0.24
C GLY A 238 -14.93 -8.03 -0.01
N GLU A 239 -14.10 -9.01 -0.35
CA GLU A 239 -14.35 -10.43 -0.17
C GLU A 239 -14.34 -10.84 1.31
N ALA A 240 -15.06 -11.89 1.67
CA ALA A 240 -15.01 -12.48 2.99
C ALA A 240 -13.60 -13.01 3.32
N GLY A 241 -13.17 -12.80 4.54
CA GLY A 241 -11.91 -13.35 5.02
C GLY A 241 -11.91 -14.88 5.12
N PHE A 242 -10.73 -15.41 5.30
CA PHE A 242 -10.50 -16.82 5.52
C PHE A 242 -10.40 -17.11 7.02
N ASN A 243 -10.87 -18.26 7.45
CA ASN A 243 -10.75 -18.74 8.84
C ASN A 243 -11.28 -17.74 9.88
N GLY A 244 -12.40 -17.07 9.57
CA GLY A 244 -12.98 -16.04 10.45
C GLY A 244 -12.24 -14.69 10.41
N GLY A 245 -11.38 -14.47 9.42
CA GLY A 245 -10.73 -13.18 9.20
C GLY A 245 -11.70 -12.08 8.76
N PRO A 246 -11.28 -10.81 8.83
CA PRO A 246 -12.10 -9.69 8.42
C PRO A 246 -12.30 -9.66 6.90
N TYR A 247 -13.33 -8.95 6.47
CA TYR A 247 -13.54 -8.68 5.05
C TYR A 247 -12.42 -7.80 4.49
N GLY A 248 -12.14 -7.94 3.18
CA GLY A 248 -11.34 -7.00 2.43
C GLY A 248 -12.08 -5.68 2.20
N ASP A 249 -11.49 -4.79 1.43
CA ASP A 249 -12.05 -3.48 1.12
C ASP A 249 -12.52 -3.40 -0.33
N LEU A 250 -13.43 -2.49 -0.62
CA LEU A 250 -13.85 -2.18 -1.98
C LEU A 250 -13.26 -0.82 -2.39
N PHE A 251 -12.46 -0.83 -3.45
CA PHE A 251 -11.92 0.37 -4.08
C PHE A 251 -12.77 0.77 -5.28
N VAL A 252 -13.46 1.90 -5.16
CA VAL A 252 -14.27 2.45 -6.24
C VAL A 252 -13.41 3.41 -7.04
N VAL A 253 -13.06 3.02 -8.25
CA VAL A 253 -12.27 3.82 -9.20
C VAL A 253 -13.20 4.69 -10.03
N ILE A 254 -12.97 5.99 -9.99
CA ILE A 254 -13.76 6.97 -10.71
C ILE A 254 -13.25 7.13 -12.13
N ASN A 255 -14.15 7.08 -13.08
CA ASN A 255 -13.92 7.41 -14.48
C ASN A 255 -14.89 8.51 -14.89
N VAL A 256 -14.39 9.69 -15.23
CA VAL A 256 -15.22 10.83 -15.64
C VAL A 256 -15.31 10.84 -17.16
N ASN A 257 -16.53 10.81 -17.67
CA ASN A 257 -16.78 10.93 -19.09
C ASN A 257 -16.44 12.37 -19.55
N PRO A 258 -15.80 12.55 -20.70
CA PRO A 258 -15.54 13.88 -21.26
C PRO A 258 -16.84 14.61 -21.55
N SER A 259 -16.84 15.93 -21.43
CA SER A 259 -17.95 16.76 -21.83
C SER A 259 -17.74 17.24 -23.28
N ASP A 260 -18.82 17.34 -24.05
CA ASP A 260 -18.78 17.89 -25.42
C ASP A 260 -18.50 19.41 -25.45
N LYS A 261 -18.78 20.08 -24.33
CA LYS A 261 -18.70 21.55 -24.22
C LYS A 261 -17.50 22.03 -23.44
N PHE A 262 -17.13 21.31 -22.37
CA PHE A 262 -16.15 21.77 -21.40
C PHE A 262 -14.94 20.84 -21.37
N THR A 263 -13.76 21.45 -21.24
CA THR A 263 -12.52 20.74 -20.93
C THR A 263 -12.10 21.12 -19.53
N ARG A 264 -11.61 20.18 -18.73
CA ARG A 264 -11.23 20.40 -17.34
C ARG A 264 -9.75 20.08 -17.15
N ASP A 265 -9.07 20.96 -16.41
CA ASP A 265 -7.72 20.74 -15.90
C ASP A 265 -7.68 21.10 -14.41
N GLY A 266 -7.61 20.09 -13.56
CA GLY A 266 -7.74 20.24 -12.10
C GLY A 266 -9.05 20.94 -11.70
N SER A 267 -9.00 22.10 -11.11
CA SER A 267 -10.17 22.91 -10.73
C SER A 267 -10.61 23.90 -11.80
N THR A 268 -9.80 24.11 -12.84
CA THR A 268 -10.10 25.05 -13.93
C THR A 268 -10.90 24.36 -15.02
N ILE A 269 -11.94 25.06 -15.50
CA ILE A 269 -12.79 24.59 -16.60
C ILE A 269 -12.56 25.52 -17.79
N TYR A 270 -12.40 24.96 -18.97
CA TYR A 270 -12.23 25.69 -20.21
C TYR A 270 -13.45 25.52 -21.09
N TYR A 271 -13.87 26.63 -21.69
CA TYR A 271 -14.93 26.67 -22.69
C TYR A 271 -14.47 27.52 -23.87
N THR A 272 -14.64 27.05 -25.10
CA THR A 272 -14.33 27.84 -26.29
C THR A 272 -15.58 28.53 -26.77
N LEU A 273 -15.60 29.87 -26.63
CA LEU A 273 -16.70 30.70 -27.06
C LEU A 273 -16.40 31.20 -28.49
N ASN A 274 -17.31 30.90 -29.43
CA ASN A 274 -17.28 31.43 -30.76
C ASN A 274 -18.08 32.75 -30.84
N ILE A 275 -17.43 33.84 -31.25
CA ILE A 275 -18.07 35.16 -31.42
C ILE A 275 -17.92 35.62 -32.86
N SER A 276 -18.84 36.48 -33.28
CA SER A 276 -18.76 37.10 -34.60
C SER A 276 -17.68 38.16 -34.69
N PHE A 277 -17.19 38.44 -35.90
CA PHE A 277 -16.23 39.53 -36.13
C PHE A 277 -16.74 40.88 -35.60
N VAL A 278 -18.02 41.18 -35.79
CA VAL A 278 -18.64 42.44 -35.33
C VAL A 278 -18.58 42.56 -33.79
N GLN A 279 -18.89 41.51 -33.09
CA GLN A 279 -18.81 41.44 -31.61
C GLN A 279 -17.35 41.61 -31.13
N ALA A 280 -16.38 41.02 -31.84
CA ALA A 280 -14.98 41.17 -31.50
C ALA A 280 -14.46 42.59 -31.76
N ALA A 281 -14.90 43.23 -32.85
CA ALA A 281 -14.44 44.56 -33.28
C ALA A 281 -15.04 45.68 -32.41
N LEU A 282 -16.36 45.63 -32.18
CA LEU A 282 -17.09 46.70 -31.50
C LEU A 282 -17.22 46.47 -29.99
N GLY A 283 -17.00 45.25 -29.55
CA GLY A 283 -17.33 44.80 -28.20
C GLY A 283 -18.83 44.41 -28.07
N ASP A 284 -19.13 43.55 -27.17
CA ASP A 284 -20.50 43.12 -26.91
C ASP A 284 -20.59 42.48 -25.51
N THR A 285 -21.82 42.32 -25.01
CA THR A 285 -22.10 41.52 -23.83
C THR A 285 -22.71 40.19 -24.29
N VAL A 286 -22.01 39.10 -23.99
CA VAL A 286 -22.39 37.77 -24.42
C VAL A 286 -22.68 36.86 -23.25
N GLU A 287 -23.62 35.97 -23.42
CA GLU A 287 -23.95 34.94 -22.44
C GLU A 287 -23.01 33.75 -22.61
N VAL A 288 -22.26 33.43 -21.57
CA VAL A 288 -21.29 32.33 -21.54
C VAL A 288 -21.85 31.19 -20.69
N PRO A 289 -22.00 29.98 -21.24
CA PRO A 289 -22.38 28.83 -20.44
C PRO A 289 -21.26 28.46 -19.49
N THR A 290 -21.62 28.24 -18.22
CA THR A 290 -20.71 27.67 -17.21
C THR A 290 -21.36 26.44 -16.61
N VAL A 291 -20.59 25.62 -15.89
CA VAL A 291 -21.14 24.47 -15.14
C VAL A 291 -22.14 24.91 -14.07
N HIS A 292 -22.09 26.17 -13.63
CA HIS A 292 -23.01 26.75 -12.63
C HIS A 292 -24.16 27.53 -13.24
N GLY A 293 -24.41 27.37 -14.53
CA GLY A 293 -25.41 28.15 -15.30
C GLY A 293 -24.74 29.23 -16.15
N ASN A 294 -25.57 29.96 -16.90
CA ASN A 294 -25.08 30.98 -17.81
C ASN A 294 -24.66 32.25 -17.07
N VAL A 295 -23.65 32.93 -17.57
CA VAL A 295 -23.12 34.16 -17.01
C VAL A 295 -22.90 35.18 -18.14
N GLU A 296 -23.33 36.41 -17.94
CA GLU A 296 -23.03 37.51 -18.86
C GLU A 296 -21.57 37.94 -18.70
N MET A 297 -20.89 38.07 -19.86
CA MET A 297 -19.49 38.52 -19.93
C MET A 297 -19.36 39.64 -20.98
N VAL A 298 -18.72 40.74 -20.61
CA VAL A 298 -18.44 41.82 -21.49
C VAL A 298 -17.14 41.53 -22.28
N ILE A 299 -17.25 41.56 -23.59
CA ILE A 299 -16.13 41.46 -24.55
C ILE A 299 -15.70 42.87 -24.92
N PRO A 300 -14.45 43.29 -24.59
CA PRO A 300 -13.93 44.60 -24.99
C PRO A 300 -13.80 44.73 -26.50
N ALA A 301 -14.02 45.91 -27.03
CA ALA A 301 -13.77 46.21 -28.44
C ALA A 301 -12.30 45.96 -28.83
N GLY A 302 -12.09 45.38 -30.02
CA GLY A 302 -10.75 45.03 -30.50
C GLY A 302 -10.21 43.70 -29.94
N THR A 303 -11.05 42.84 -29.36
CA THR A 303 -10.64 41.52 -28.88
C THR A 303 -10.12 40.65 -30.03
N GLN A 304 -8.93 40.07 -29.84
CA GLN A 304 -8.29 39.20 -30.85
C GLN A 304 -8.64 37.74 -30.65
N THR A 305 -8.58 36.97 -31.73
CA THR A 305 -8.77 35.50 -31.68
C THR A 305 -7.77 34.85 -30.71
N GLY A 306 -8.24 33.89 -29.91
CA GLY A 306 -7.42 33.19 -28.92
C GLY A 306 -7.22 33.95 -27.60
N LYS A 307 -7.88 35.09 -27.41
CA LYS A 307 -7.88 35.81 -26.14
C LYS A 307 -8.59 35.00 -25.06
N THR A 308 -7.97 34.82 -23.91
CA THR A 308 -8.55 34.11 -22.76
C THR A 308 -9.15 35.11 -21.78
N PHE A 309 -10.37 34.85 -21.35
CA PHE A 309 -11.06 35.56 -20.28
C PHE A 309 -11.24 34.62 -19.09
N ARG A 310 -11.25 35.16 -17.88
CA ARG A 310 -11.40 34.39 -16.65
C ARG A 310 -12.68 34.77 -15.93
N LEU A 311 -13.54 33.77 -15.74
CA LEU A 311 -14.74 33.87 -14.93
C LEU A 311 -14.42 33.30 -13.54
N LYS A 312 -14.17 34.17 -12.59
CA LYS A 312 -13.74 33.81 -11.24
C LYS A 312 -14.81 32.99 -10.50
N GLY A 313 -14.40 31.87 -9.92
CA GLY A 313 -15.28 31.01 -9.10
C GLY A 313 -16.34 30.26 -9.90
N LYS A 314 -16.16 30.10 -11.23
CA LYS A 314 -17.08 29.35 -12.11
C LYS A 314 -16.54 27.97 -12.54
N GLY A 315 -15.40 27.57 -12.01
CA GLY A 315 -14.79 26.25 -12.24
C GLY A 315 -15.28 25.18 -11.29
N ALA A 316 -14.53 24.06 -11.21
CA ALA A 316 -14.83 22.95 -10.33
C ALA A 316 -14.33 23.21 -8.89
N PRO A 317 -15.02 22.69 -7.88
CA PRO A 317 -14.52 22.77 -6.51
C PRO A 317 -13.26 21.90 -6.32
N ARG A 318 -12.42 22.28 -5.38
CA ARG A 318 -11.23 21.50 -5.02
C ARG A 318 -11.58 20.40 -4.04
N LEU A 319 -11.08 19.19 -4.26
CA LEU A 319 -11.42 18.00 -3.48
C LEU A 319 -11.07 18.11 -1.98
N ARG A 320 -9.97 18.79 -1.63
CA ARG A 320 -9.49 18.93 -0.23
C ARG A 320 -9.96 20.20 0.45
N GLY A 321 -11.09 20.75 0.03
CA GLY A 321 -11.59 22.03 0.54
C GLY A 321 -10.89 23.23 -0.08
N GLY A 322 -11.55 24.37 -0.08
CA GLY A 322 -11.05 25.60 -0.64
C GLY A 322 -12.08 26.32 -1.52
N SER A 323 -11.65 27.38 -2.19
CA SER A 323 -12.47 28.11 -3.16
C SER A 323 -12.71 27.26 -4.41
N GLN A 324 -13.82 27.51 -5.08
CA GLN A 324 -14.05 27.03 -6.42
C GLN A 324 -12.92 27.49 -7.37
N GLY A 325 -12.62 26.69 -8.36
CA GLY A 325 -11.76 27.08 -9.47
C GLY A 325 -12.41 28.11 -10.36
N ASP A 326 -11.73 28.49 -11.41
CA ASP A 326 -12.19 29.49 -12.39
C ASP A 326 -12.55 28.79 -13.71
N GLN A 327 -13.34 29.47 -14.55
CA GLN A 327 -13.58 29.09 -15.93
C GLN A 327 -12.95 30.08 -16.87
#